data_ec5db3f53f16ccd45220b8b826ed9b8d
#
_entry.id   ec5db3f53f16ccd45220b8b826ed9b8d
#
_cell.length_a   1.000
_cell.length_b   1.000
_cell.length_c   1.000
_cell.angle_alpha   90.00
_cell.angle_beta   90.00
_cell.angle_gamma   90.00
#
_symmetry.space_group_name_H-M   'P 1'
#
loop_
_entity.id
_entity.type
_entity.pdbx_description
1 polymer ?
#
loop_
_entity_poly.entity_id
_entity_poly.type
_entity_poly.pdbx_seq_one_letter_code
_entity_poly.pdbx_strand_id
1 'polypeptide(L)'
;MAFAPEHFGNPLREQALLAQGQAWAWLSRDVVEVSGADRLSYLTTVSSQVLTDLENDGRCRQVLFLDANGHILYAALAVSGLVPDSGEQSVLLLVDAGCGEGLAQLLNSRRFMLRVQAQVRPDLQVAGAIGDGVQKLADVVKNLVTTWRDPWPGITPGGSTYFTGTRHPGANYRAGGVVVALEAGQTAPGQEQAQGQEITPGQAPGPSQAAASGQEPGQAAASGQEPSQEPGQAAGLTQGLTQVGELAWEALRIEAGLPRWAREVDARAIPNELDWLRTGVHLNKGCYPGQETIARTVNLGRPPRRLVQLQLAGWQGQLPEVGARVYLPAGDNPAGKAVGTITSVARHWELGNIALALVRRGVPAQAELAVDLEAGYESASQELLVDPAGKAEASPSQRPGLGLKRLRPEHG
;
A
#
# COMPACT_ATOMS: atom_id res chain seq x y z
N MET A 1 3.06 -9.10 16.95
CA MET A 1 2.39 -8.43 15.81
C MET A 1 0.91 -8.63 15.97
N ALA A 2 0.12 -7.57 15.97
CA ALA A 2 -1.33 -7.68 15.96
C ALA A 2 -1.78 -7.77 14.51
N PHE A 3 -2.41 -8.87 14.12
CA PHE A 3 -3.09 -8.97 12.83
C PHE A 3 -4.56 -8.59 13.02
N ALA A 4 -5.08 -7.73 12.16
CA ALA A 4 -6.49 -7.41 12.13
C ALA A 4 -7.31 -8.64 11.71
N PRO A 5 -8.54 -8.81 12.20
CA PRO A 5 -9.44 -9.85 11.70
C PRO A 5 -9.67 -9.71 10.20
N GLU A 6 -9.66 -10.81 9.46
CA GLU A 6 -9.87 -10.79 8.02
C GLU A 6 -11.29 -10.36 7.65
N HIS A 7 -12.32 -10.92 8.32
CA HIS A 7 -13.73 -10.58 8.13
C HIS A 7 -14.58 -11.01 9.34
N PHE A 8 -15.83 -10.53 9.42
CA PHE A 8 -16.82 -10.85 10.44
C PHE A 8 -18.07 -11.54 9.86
N GLY A 9 -17.92 -12.28 8.76
CA GLY A 9 -18.97 -13.10 8.16
C GLY A 9 -19.16 -12.86 6.68
N ASN A 10 -19.57 -11.66 6.26
CA ASN A 10 -19.80 -11.35 4.84
C ASN A 10 -18.88 -10.25 4.32
N PRO A 11 -17.72 -10.59 3.72
CA PRO A 11 -16.75 -9.60 3.25
C PRO A 11 -17.31 -8.60 2.23
N LEU A 12 -18.26 -8.99 1.37
CA LEU A 12 -18.84 -8.09 0.37
C LEU A 12 -19.76 -7.04 1.02
N ARG A 13 -20.56 -7.45 2.02
CA ARG A 13 -21.37 -6.51 2.80
C ARG A 13 -20.49 -5.57 3.62
N GLU A 14 -19.43 -6.09 4.19
CA GLU A 14 -18.45 -5.30 4.96
C GLU A 14 -17.80 -4.22 4.10
N GLN A 15 -17.44 -4.54 2.86
CA GLN A 15 -16.92 -3.57 1.88
C GLN A 15 -17.92 -2.46 1.60
N ALA A 16 -19.20 -2.81 1.35
CA ALA A 16 -20.25 -1.83 1.09
C ALA A 16 -20.44 -0.86 2.26
N LEU A 17 -20.47 -1.38 3.50
CA LEU A 17 -20.57 -0.56 4.71
C LEU A 17 -19.35 0.37 4.86
N LEU A 18 -18.16 -0.14 4.61
CA LEU A 18 -16.92 0.64 4.70
C LEU A 18 -16.89 1.75 3.64
N ALA A 19 -17.22 1.43 2.38
CA ALA A 19 -17.28 2.39 1.28
C ALA A 19 -18.29 3.53 1.52
N GLN A 20 -19.40 3.24 2.22
CA GLN A 20 -20.43 4.21 2.59
C GLN A 20 -20.09 5.02 3.85
N GLY A 21 -18.95 4.82 4.48
CA GLY A 21 -18.56 5.51 5.73
C GLY A 21 -19.42 5.11 6.94
N GLN A 22 -19.94 3.88 6.93
CA GLN A 22 -20.75 3.29 8.01
C GLN A 22 -19.97 2.25 8.83
N ALA A 23 -18.71 2.02 8.46
CA ALA A 23 -17.87 1.01 9.08
C ALA A 23 -16.43 1.51 9.26
N TRP A 24 -15.68 0.75 10.07
CA TRP A 24 -14.27 0.93 10.32
C TRP A 24 -13.57 -0.42 10.46
N ALA A 25 -12.27 -0.48 10.20
CA ALA A 25 -11.47 -1.69 10.34
C ALA A 25 -10.20 -1.42 11.17
N TRP A 26 -9.77 -2.41 11.96
CA TRP A 26 -8.40 -2.45 12.40
C TRP A 26 -7.50 -2.74 11.20
N LEU A 27 -6.32 -2.09 11.16
CA LEU A 27 -5.35 -2.29 10.11
C LEU A 27 -4.10 -2.96 10.67
N SER A 28 -3.61 -4.00 9.98
CA SER A 28 -2.33 -4.66 10.30
C SER A 28 -1.16 -3.74 9.98
N ARG A 29 -0.86 -2.84 10.93
CA ARG A 29 0.21 -1.84 10.83
C ARG A 29 1.06 -1.84 12.10
N ASP A 30 2.37 -1.64 11.91
CA ASP A 30 3.25 -1.21 12.99
C ASP A 30 3.30 0.31 13.02
N VAL A 31 3.46 0.86 14.21
CA VAL A 31 3.67 2.30 14.42
C VAL A 31 5.11 2.52 14.90
N VAL A 32 5.89 3.28 14.12
CA VAL A 32 7.24 3.70 14.52
C VAL A 32 7.19 5.18 14.90
N GLU A 33 7.41 5.46 16.17
CA GLU A 33 7.55 6.84 16.66
C GLU A 33 8.94 7.37 16.37
N VAL A 34 9.02 8.56 15.78
CA VAL A 34 10.26 9.31 15.60
C VAL A 34 10.17 10.61 16.40
N SER A 35 10.94 10.68 17.48
CA SER A 35 10.99 11.81 18.41
C SER A 35 12.29 12.60 18.31
N GLY A 36 12.35 13.73 19.01
CA GLY A 36 13.51 14.59 19.12
C GLY A 36 13.44 15.86 18.27
N ALA A 37 14.26 16.85 18.64
CA ALA A 37 14.20 18.19 18.07
C ALA A 37 14.51 18.25 16.56
N ASP A 38 15.35 17.34 16.08
CA ASP A 38 15.80 17.32 14.68
C ASP A 38 14.96 16.37 13.80
N ARG A 39 13.87 15.75 14.31
CA ARG A 39 13.08 14.70 13.64
C ARG A 39 12.57 15.07 12.25
N LEU A 40 12.05 16.29 12.08
CA LEU A 40 11.46 16.70 10.80
C LEU A 40 12.51 16.95 9.72
N SER A 41 13.61 17.62 10.06
CA SER A 41 14.74 17.86 9.17
C SER A 41 15.45 16.55 8.82
N TYR A 42 15.64 15.68 9.81
CA TYR A 42 16.20 14.36 9.63
C TYR A 42 15.36 13.50 8.67
N LEU A 43 14.07 13.33 8.95
CA LEU A 43 13.18 12.54 8.10
C LEU A 43 13.08 13.12 6.69
N THR A 44 13.08 14.45 6.56
CA THR A 44 13.17 15.11 5.24
C THR A 44 14.45 14.70 4.51
N THR A 45 15.58 14.54 5.18
CA THR A 45 16.86 14.20 4.55
C THR A 45 16.93 12.73 4.14
N VAL A 46 16.43 11.81 4.98
CA VAL A 46 16.59 10.36 4.76
C VAL A 46 15.45 9.70 3.97
N SER A 47 14.36 10.41 3.70
CA SER A 47 13.22 9.93 2.93
C SER A 47 13.03 10.69 1.62
N SER A 48 12.14 10.22 0.77
CA SER A 48 11.80 10.82 -0.53
C SER A 48 10.89 12.05 -0.44
N GLN A 49 10.43 12.45 0.76
CA GLN A 49 9.41 13.48 0.94
C GLN A 49 9.90 14.64 1.82
N VAL A 50 9.23 15.80 1.76
CA VAL A 50 9.44 16.93 2.67
C VAL A 50 8.51 16.77 3.87
N LEU A 51 9.07 16.88 5.08
CA LEU A 51 8.34 16.72 6.34
C LEU A 51 8.50 17.92 7.28
N THR A 52 9.26 18.95 6.87
CA THR A 52 9.49 20.14 7.69
C THR A 52 8.23 20.97 7.94
N ASP A 53 7.20 20.77 7.12
CA ASP A 53 5.87 21.39 7.20
C ASP A 53 4.78 20.46 7.73
N LEU A 54 5.16 19.30 8.30
CA LEU A 54 4.21 18.35 8.83
C LEU A 54 3.59 18.88 10.13
N GLU A 55 2.34 19.29 10.05
CA GLU A 55 1.57 19.84 11.14
C GLU A 55 0.69 18.79 11.82
N ASN A 56 0.20 19.09 13.02
CA ASN A 56 -0.72 18.24 13.77
C ASN A 56 -2.18 18.50 13.36
N ASP A 57 -2.47 18.35 12.06
CA ASP A 57 -3.80 18.58 11.47
C ASP A 57 -4.39 17.31 10.82
N GLY A 58 -3.78 16.14 11.08
CA GLY A 58 -4.17 14.85 10.51
C GLY A 58 -3.79 14.67 9.04
N ARG A 59 -3.13 15.64 8.41
CA ARG A 59 -2.58 15.45 7.07
C ARG A 59 -1.37 14.54 7.12
N CYS A 60 -1.36 13.52 6.25
CA CYS A 60 -0.23 12.61 6.12
C CYS A 60 0.66 12.99 4.96
N ARG A 61 1.90 12.52 5.05
CA ARG A 61 2.81 12.40 3.90
C ARG A 61 3.13 10.93 3.67
N GLN A 62 2.91 10.46 2.46
CA GLN A 62 3.49 9.18 2.02
C GLN A 62 5.00 9.37 1.92
N VAL A 63 5.77 8.60 2.65
CA VAL A 63 7.23 8.67 2.65
C VAL A 63 7.83 7.33 2.23
N LEU A 64 8.88 7.39 1.42
CA LEU A 64 9.62 6.21 0.99
C LEU A 64 11.06 6.32 1.48
N PHE A 65 11.57 5.23 2.06
CA PHE A 65 12.97 5.07 2.41
C PHE A 65 13.61 4.19 1.35
N LEU A 66 14.62 4.73 0.68
CA LEU A 66 15.22 4.10 -0.49
C LEU A 66 16.66 3.69 -0.22
N ASP A 67 17.14 2.72 -0.99
CA ASP A 67 18.57 2.44 -1.11
C ASP A 67 19.26 3.42 -2.08
N ALA A 68 20.56 3.31 -2.25
CA ALA A 68 21.33 4.15 -3.16
C ALA A 68 20.95 3.99 -4.63
N ASN A 69 20.35 2.85 -4.99
CA ASN A 69 19.89 2.55 -6.35
C ASN A 69 18.44 2.99 -6.61
N GLY A 70 17.76 3.53 -5.60
CA GLY A 70 16.36 3.99 -5.68
C GLY A 70 15.34 2.88 -5.46
N HIS A 71 15.76 1.69 -5.00
CA HIS A 71 14.83 0.64 -4.61
C HIS A 71 14.18 0.96 -3.28
N ILE A 72 12.90 0.59 -3.15
CA ILE A 72 12.11 0.90 -1.97
C ILE A 72 12.44 -0.08 -0.85
N LEU A 73 13.08 0.40 0.22
CA LEU A 73 13.33 -0.38 1.43
C LEU A 73 12.08 -0.43 2.32
N TYR A 74 11.45 0.73 2.54
CA TYR A 74 10.21 0.85 3.32
C TYR A 74 9.34 1.95 2.74
N ALA A 75 8.01 1.79 2.93
CA ALA A 75 7.01 2.81 2.66
C ALA A 75 6.18 3.03 3.92
N ALA A 76 5.91 4.29 4.26
CA ALA A 76 5.14 4.66 5.45
C ALA A 76 4.22 5.83 5.15
N LEU A 77 3.13 5.95 5.94
CA LEU A 77 2.41 7.20 6.10
C LEU A 77 2.97 7.92 7.33
N ALA A 78 3.54 9.10 7.14
CA ALA A 78 4.02 9.95 8.22
C ALA A 78 2.91 10.90 8.66
N VAL A 79 2.60 10.91 9.96
CA VAL A 79 1.62 11.81 10.58
C VAL A 79 2.20 12.41 11.87
N SER A 80 1.88 13.66 12.16
CA SER A 80 2.24 14.26 13.44
C SER A 80 1.28 13.78 14.53
N GLY A 81 1.81 13.48 15.71
CA GLY A 81 1.01 13.05 16.84
C GLY A 81 1.62 13.52 18.17
N LEU A 82 0.76 13.75 19.16
CA LEU A 82 1.15 13.98 20.53
C LEU A 82 1.04 12.66 21.28
N VAL A 83 2.19 12.07 21.59
CA VAL A 83 2.21 10.76 22.27
C VAL A 83 1.98 10.96 23.77
N PRO A 84 1.02 10.26 24.40
CA PRO A 84 0.57 10.54 25.76
C PRO A 84 1.69 10.53 26.81
N ASP A 85 2.65 9.62 26.69
CA ASP A 85 3.67 9.39 27.72
C ASP A 85 4.78 10.45 27.73
N SER A 86 5.06 11.08 26.60
CA SER A 86 6.15 12.06 26.49
C SER A 86 5.68 13.50 26.56
N GLY A 87 4.41 13.79 26.25
CA GLY A 87 3.88 15.14 26.09
C GLY A 87 4.56 15.94 24.97
N GLU A 88 5.44 15.31 24.20
CA GLU A 88 6.15 15.91 23.08
C GLU A 88 5.53 15.54 21.74
N GLN A 89 5.61 16.45 20.79
CA GLN A 89 5.22 16.16 19.42
C GLN A 89 6.23 15.21 18.77
N SER A 90 5.72 14.11 18.23
CA SER A 90 6.49 13.10 17.49
C SER A 90 5.93 12.95 16.06
N VAL A 91 6.69 12.33 15.20
CA VAL A 91 6.21 11.81 13.91
C VAL A 91 5.94 10.33 14.07
N LEU A 92 4.71 9.90 13.80
CA LEU A 92 4.32 8.50 13.74
C LEU A 92 4.39 8.04 12.29
N LEU A 93 5.18 7.00 12.04
CA LEU A 93 5.30 6.33 10.75
C LEU A 93 4.45 5.06 10.80
N LEU A 94 3.34 5.06 10.04
CA LEU A 94 2.45 3.90 9.92
C LEU A 94 2.99 3.03 8.79
N VAL A 95 3.48 1.85 9.12
CA VAL A 95 4.09 0.89 8.17
C VAL A 95 3.35 -0.44 8.18
N ASP A 96 3.56 -1.27 7.19
CA ASP A 96 3.00 -2.63 7.19
C ASP A 96 3.54 -3.44 8.38
N ALA A 97 2.67 -4.29 8.95
CA ALA A 97 3.03 -5.13 10.09
C ALA A 97 4.26 -5.98 9.80
N GLY A 98 5.19 -6.03 10.74
CA GLY A 98 6.49 -6.69 10.61
C GLY A 98 7.61 -5.81 10.08
N CYS A 99 7.32 -4.56 9.67
CA CYS A 99 8.33 -3.64 9.16
C CYS A 99 8.87 -2.68 10.23
N GLY A 100 8.20 -2.56 11.37
CA GLY A 100 8.49 -1.54 12.38
C GLY A 100 9.91 -1.60 12.92
N GLU A 101 10.36 -2.77 13.36
CA GLU A 101 11.70 -2.96 13.93
C GLU A 101 12.81 -2.66 12.91
N GLY A 102 12.67 -3.18 11.67
CA GLY A 102 13.65 -2.93 10.61
C GLY A 102 13.73 -1.45 10.24
N LEU A 103 12.59 -0.75 10.17
CA LEU A 103 12.56 0.69 9.90
C LEU A 103 13.17 1.48 11.07
N ALA A 104 12.83 1.18 12.32
CA ALA A 104 13.39 1.85 13.48
C ALA A 104 14.90 1.68 13.56
N GLN A 105 15.41 0.46 13.29
CA GLN A 105 16.84 0.17 13.22
C GLN A 105 17.52 0.96 12.09
N LEU A 106 16.93 1.01 10.88
CA LEU A 106 17.43 1.80 9.76
C LEU A 106 17.58 3.27 10.13
N LEU A 107 16.54 3.86 10.73
CA LEU A 107 16.55 5.27 11.14
C LEU A 107 17.59 5.53 12.23
N ASN A 108 17.66 4.72 13.26
CA ASN A 108 18.64 4.89 14.33
C ASN A 108 20.09 4.74 13.84
N SER A 109 20.33 3.89 12.84
CA SER A 109 21.68 3.70 12.26
C SER A 109 22.17 4.92 11.46
N ARG A 110 21.26 5.76 10.95
CA ARG A 110 21.56 6.90 10.09
C ARG A 110 21.49 8.26 10.78
N ARG A 111 21.16 8.31 12.08
CA ARG A 111 20.93 9.57 12.80
C ARG A 111 22.22 10.36 13.11
N PHE A 112 23.39 9.72 13.09
CA PHE A 112 24.67 10.32 13.46
C PHE A 112 24.58 11.07 14.81
N MET A 113 24.88 12.39 14.81
CA MET A 113 24.85 13.26 16.00
C MET A 113 23.51 14.03 16.15
N LEU A 114 22.51 13.73 15.32
CA LEU A 114 21.21 14.41 15.41
C LEU A 114 20.42 13.92 16.63
N ARG A 115 19.64 14.83 17.21
CA ARG A 115 18.76 14.60 18.36
C ARG A 115 17.47 13.96 17.86
N VAL A 116 17.56 12.68 17.46
CA VAL A 116 16.46 11.88 16.91
C VAL A 116 16.52 10.50 17.52
N GLN A 117 15.38 9.95 17.84
CA GLN A 117 15.19 8.55 18.23
C GLN A 117 14.00 7.97 17.47
N ALA A 118 14.15 6.75 16.98
CA ALA A 118 13.07 5.98 16.38
C ALA A 118 12.82 4.72 17.23
N GLN A 119 11.56 4.44 17.54
CA GLN A 119 11.16 3.26 18.32
C GLN A 119 9.82 2.72 17.86
N VAL A 120 9.67 1.40 17.90
CA VAL A 120 8.36 0.77 17.65
C VAL A 120 7.45 0.99 18.86
N ARG A 121 6.19 1.29 18.60
CA ARG A 121 5.16 1.52 19.61
C ARG A 121 4.10 0.42 19.52
N PRO A 122 4.32 -0.72 20.21
CA PRO A 122 3.36 -1.84 20.20
C PRO A 122 2.07 -1.52 20.98
N ASP A 123 2.09 -0.48 21.80
CA ASP A 123 0.96 0.08 22.54
C ASP A 123 0.07 1.00 21.68
N LEU A 124 0.47 1.32 20.45
CA LEU A 124 -0.32 2.10 19.50
C LEU A 124 -0.91 1.22 18.40
N GLN A 125 -2.18 1.46 18.08
CA GLN A 125 -2.89 0.76 17.03
C GLN A 125 -3.48 1.71 15.99
N VAL A 126 -3.66 1.19 14.78
CA VAL A 126 -4.19 1.95 13.63
C VAL A 126 -5.55 1.39 13.24
N ALA A 127 -6.56 2.24 13.21
CA ALA A 127 -7.86 1.94 12.65
C ALA A 127 -8.13 2.83 11.44
N GLY A 128 -8.84 2.26 10.45
CA GLY A 128 -9.19 2.93 9.21
C GLY A 128 -10.68 3.01 8.95
N ALA A 129 -11.10 4.06 8.26
CA ALA A 129 -12.46 4.27 7.76
C ALA A 129 -12.41 5.05 6.44
N ILE A 130 -13.54 5.12 5.73
CA ILE A 130 -13.65 5.82 4.44
C ILE A 130 -14.59 7.02 4.58
N GLY A 131 -14.27 8.11 3.90
CA GLY A 131 -15.12 9.31 3.80
C GLY A 131 -15.48 9.90 5.16
N ASP A 132 -16.78 10.08 5.41
CA ASP A 132 -17.31 10.64 6.66
C ASP A 132 -17.12 9.69 7.86
N GLY A 133 -16.91 8.39 7.59
CA GLY A 133 -16.59 7.40 8.62
C GLY A 133 -15.33 7.74 9.41
N VAL A 134 -14.38 8.45 8.81
CA VAL A 134 -13.13 8.89 9.49
C VAL A 134 -13.45 9.84 10.65
N GLN A 135 -14.32 10.82 10.43
CA GLN A 135 -14.69 11.78 11.49
C GLN A 135 -15.54 11.08 12.56
N LYS A 136 -16.52 10.28 12.15
CA LYS A 136 -17.36 9.51 13.09
C LYS A 136 -16.50 8.59 13.98
N LEU A 137 -15.46 7.94 13.40
CA LEU A 137 -14.54 7.11 14.15
C LEU A 137 -13.71 7.94 15.15
N ALA A 138 -13.20 9.08 14.74
CA ALA A 138 -12.45 10.00 15.62
C ALA A 138 -13.28 10.52 16.79
N ASP A 139 -14.58 10.78 16.57
CA ASP A 139 -15.49 11.33 17.59
C ASP A 139 -15.84 10.30 18.69
N VAL A 140 -15.78 9.00 18.37
CA VAL A 140 -16.21 7.93 19.32
C VAL A 140 -15.04 7.20 19.97
N VAL A 141 -13.84 7.28 19.39
CA VAL A 141 -12.69 6.54 19.87
C VAL A 141 -12.15 7.16 21.16
N LYS A 142 -11.81 6.30 22.13
CA LYS A 142 -11.09 6.70 23.35
C LYS A 142 -9.58 6.60 23.10
N ASN A 143 -8.80 7.35 23.90
CA ASN A 143 -7.33 7.35 23.84
C ASN A 143 -6.77 7.70 22.45
N LEU A 144 -7.44 8.61 21.76
CA LEU A 144 -7.01 9.12 20.45
C LEU A 144 -5.65 9.81 20.58
N VAL A 145 -4.68 9.35 19.82
CA VAL A 145 -3.35 9.96 19.70
C VAL A 145 -3.33 10.97 18.57
N THR A 146 -3.81 10.55 17.39
CA THR A 146 -3.92 11.42 16.22
C THR A 146 -4.90 10.84 15.20
N THR A 147 -5.36 11.68 14.28
CA THR A 147 -6.08 11.27 13.06
C THR A 147 -5.10 11.22 11.88
N TRP A 148 -5.45 10.48 10.83
CA TRP A 148 -4.69 10.44 9.60
C TRP A 148 -5.62 10.41 8.37
N ARG A 149 -5.14 10.94 7.23
CA ARG A 149 -5.83 10.91 5.95
C ARG A 149 -4.86 10.54 4.85
N ASP A 150 -5.23 9.55 4.04
CA ASP A 150 -4.39 9.07 2.95
C ASP A 150 -4.26 10.15 1.85
N PRO A 151 -3.05 10.49 1.39
CA PRO A 151 -2.85 11.46 0.33
C PRO A 151 -3.18 10.93 -1.07
N TRP A 152 -3.50 9.66 -1.23
CA TRP A 152 -3.68 8.97 -2.52
C TRP A 152 -4.67 9.61 -3.50
N PRO A 153 -5.78 10.25 -3.08
CA PRO A 153 -6.69 10.91 -4.02
C PRO A 153 -6.06 12.01 -4.88
N GLY A 154 -4.96 12.59 -4.42
CA GLY A 154 -4.33 13.75 -5.06
C GLY A 154 -2.89 13.52 -5.53
N ILE A 155 -2.28 14.61 -5.97
CA ILE A 155 -0.83 14.71 -6.17
C ILE A 155 -0.32 15.66 -5.07
N THR A 156 0.62 15.17 -4.26
CA THR A 156 1.21 16.00 -3.18
C THR A 156 2.16 17.05 -3.75
N PRO A 157 2.42 18.15 -3.02
CA PRO A 157 3.39 19.14 -3.47
C PRO A 157 4.72 18.50 -3.88
N GLY A 158 5.23 18.87 -5.06
CA GLY A 158 6.45 18.30 -5.64
C GLY A 158 6.31 16.90 -6.23
N GLY A 159 5.12 16.30 -6.16
CA GLY A 159 4.81 15.03 -6.82
C GLY A 159 4.58 15.17 -8.32
N SER A 160 4.47 14.05 -9.01
CA SER A 160 4.17 13.97 -10.44
C SER A 160 3.48 12.64 -10.76
N THR A 161 2.85 12.52 -11.92
CA THR A 161 2.15 11.30 -12.31
C THR A 161 2.54 10.86 -13.72
N TYR A 162 2.44 9.55 -13.97
CA TYR A 162 2.44 8.95 -15.30
C TYR A 162 1.03 8.70 -15.83
N PHE A 163 0.00 8.91 -15.01
CA PHE A 163 -1.38 8.71 -15.40
C PHE A 163 -1.81 9.75 -16.42
N THR A 164 -2.33 9.31 -17.57
CA THR A 164 -2.77 10.16 -18.67
C THR A 164 -4.28 10.15 -18.90
N GLY A 165 -5.01 9.34 -18.14
CA GLY A 165 -6.47 9.27 -18.22
C GLY A 165 -7.16 10.51 -17.65
N THR A 166 -8.47 10.60 -17.85
CA THR A 166 -9.29 11.73 -17.37
C THR A 166 -9.51 11.71 -15.87
N ARG A 167 -9.58 10.54 -15.26
CA ARG A 167 -9.82 10.35 -13.83
C ARG A 167 -9.04 9.15 -13.32
N HIS A 168 -8.17 9.42 -12.36
CA HIS A 168 -7.39 8.36 -11.70
C HIS A 168 -8.31 7.46 -10.86
N PRO A 169 -8.13 6.12 -10.84
CA PRO A 169 -8.94 5.22 -10.01
C PRO A 169 -9.01 5.63 -8.54
N GLY A 170 -7.90 6.08 -7.97
CA GLY A 170 -7.81 6.56 -6.59
C GLY A 170 -8.45 7.92 -6.29
N ALA A 171 -8.98 8.65 -7.29
CA ALA A 171 -9.48 10.03 -7.08
C ALA A 171 -10.60 10.14 -6.04
N ASN A 172 -11.35 9.08 -5.81
CA ASN A 172 -12.44 9.03 -4.82
C ASN A 172 -12.06 8.30 -3.53
N TYR A 173 -10.86 7.76 -3.42
CA TYR A 173 -10.42 6.98 -2.26
C TYR A 173 -10.14 7.89 -1.06
N ARG A 174 -11.18 8.22 -0.32
CA ARG A 174 -11.10 9.11 0.85
C ARG A 174 -10.82 8.33 2.14
N ALA A 175 -9.76 7.53 2.12
CA ALA A 175 -9.34 6.76 3.27
C ALA A 175 -8.66 7.64 4.33
N GLY A 176 -8.80 7.21 5.55
CA GLY A 176 -8.16 7.82 6.72
C GLY A 176 -8.49 7.01 7.96
N GLY A 177 -8.24 7.57 9.12
CA GLY A 177 -8.53 6.88 10.38
C GLY A 177 -7.88 7.53 11.58
N VAL A 178 -7.61 6.70 12.58
CA VAL A 178 -7.09 7.10 13.88
C VAL A 178 -5.90 6.24 14.28
N VAL A 179 -5.01 6.81 15.06
CA VAL A 179 -4.04 6.09 15.88
C VAL A 179 -4.50 6.21 17.33
N VAL A 180 -4.60 5.08 18.00
CA VAL A 180 -5.09 5.01 19.38
C VAL A 180 -4.08 4.33 20.28
N ALA A 181 -4.01 4.74 21.54
CA ALA A 181 -3.23 4.06 22.57
C ALA A 181 -4.08 2.94 23.21
N LEU A 182 -3.51 1.76 23.36
CA LEU A 182 -4.14 0.66 24.10
C LEU A 182 -4.12 0.95 25.59
N GLU A 183 -5.20 0.55 26.29
CA GLU A 183 -5.20 0.57 27.73
C GLU A 183 -4.23 -0.50 28.28
N ALA A 184 -3.60 -0.22 29.43
CA ALA A 184 -2.69 -1.15 30.06
C ALA A 184 -3.39 -2.52 30.33
N GLY A 185 -2.87 -3.58 29.72
CA GLY A 185 -3.45 -4.93 29.80
C GLY A 185 -4.40 -5.31 28.65
N GLN A 186 -4.71 -4.42 27.73
CA GLN A 186 -5.38 -4.77 26.49
C GLN A 186 -4.35 -5.28 25.47
N THR A 187 -4.56 -6.50 24.99
CA THR A 187 -3.85 -7.05 23.83
C THR A 187 -4.58 -6.64 22.56
N ALA A 188 -3.80 -6.29 21.54
CA ALA A 188 -4.37 -6.05 20.22
C ALA A 188 -5.15 -7.26 19.70
N PRO A 189 -6.28 -7.07 19.02
CA PRO A 189 -7.00 -8.16 18.40
C PRO A 189 -6.06 -8.91 17.43
N GLY A 190 -5.87 -10.23 17.67
CA GLY A 190 -5.02 -11.10 16.84
C GLY A 190 -3.61 -11.40 17.35
N GLN A 191 -3.20 -10.94 18.52
CA GLN A 191 -1.86 -11.25 19.08
C GLN A 191 -1.64 -12.71 19.48
N GLU A 192 -2.63 -13.54 19.54
CA GLU A 192 -2.50 -14.93 20.03
C GLU A 192 -1.85 -15.92 19.06
N GLN A 193 -1.57 -15.56 17.79
CA GLN A 193 -1.11 -16.54 16.77
C GLN A 193 0.24 -16.25 16.12
N ALA A 194 1.01 -15.27 16.52
CA ALA A 194 2.27 -14.94 15.87
C ALA A 194 3.50 -15.14 16.76
N GLN A 195 3.89 -16.39 17.02
CA GLN A 195 5.27 -16.72 17.39
C GLN A 195 6.03 -17.25 16.18
N GLY A 196 6.97 -16.43 15.66
CA GLY A 196 8.13 -16.88 14.90
C GLY A 196 8.07 -16.81 13.37
N GLN A 197 8.22 -15.64 12.80
CA GLN A 197 8.93 -15.50 11.50
C GLN A 197 9.67 -14.14 11.48
N GLU A 198 10.97 -14.22 11.47
CA GLU A 198 11.88 -13.09 11.30
C GLU A 198 11.92 -12.72 9.80
N ILE A 199 11.46 -11.53 9.44
CA ILE A 199 11.46 -11.06 8.04
C ILE A 199 12.77 -10.31 7.79
N THR A 200 13.62 -10.86 6.93
CA THR A 200 14.88 -10.24 6.51
C THR A 200 14.60 -9.17 5.43
N PRO A 201 15.26 -7.99 5.47
CA PRO A 201 15.13 -6.96 4.43
C PRO A 201 15.47 -7.53 3.05
N GLY A 202 14.55 -7.42 2.10
CA GLY A 202 14.74 -7.90 0.73
C GLY A 202 14.02 -9.21 0.37
N GLN A 203 13.39 -9.88 1.31
CA GLN A 203 12.44 -10.96 1.02
C GLN A 203 11.02 -10.45 1.27
N ALA A 204 10.27 -10.25 0.20
CA ALA A 204 8.81 -10.16 0.32
C ALA A 204 8.32 -11.44 1.00
N PRO A 205 7.37 -11.37 1.93
CA PRO A 205 6.78 -12.56 2.50
C PRO A 205 6.19 -13.41 1.36
N GLY A 206 6.70 -14.63 1.23
CA GLY A 206 6.11 -15.62 0.33
C GLY A 206 4.65 -15.89 0.74
N PRO A 207 3.83 -16.41 -0.16
CA PRO A 207 2.43 -16.68 0.13
C PRO A 207 2.34 -17.53 1.39
N SER A 208 1.52 -17.07 2.35
CA SER A 208 1.16 -17.83 3.55
C SER A 208 0.65 -19.18 3.10
N GLN A 209 1.37 -20.24 3.44
CA GLN A 209 0.88 -21.60 3.28
C GLN A 209 -0.28 -21.79 4.25
N ALA A 210 -1.50 -21.51 3.79
CA ALA A 210 -2.69 -22.05 4.40
C ALA A 210 -2.70 -23.54 4.10
N ALA A 211 -2.61 -24.34 5.16
CA ALA A 211 -2.45 -25.78 5.14
C ALA A 211 -3.49 -26.45 4.23
N ALA A 212 -2.99 -27.18 3.24
CA ALA A 212 -3.72 -28.24 2.58
C ALA A 212 -3.82 -29.43 3.53
N SER A 213 -4.91 -29.53 4.28
CA SER A 213 -5.36 -30.78 4.89
C SER A 213 -6.51 -31.31 4.05
N GLY A 214 -6.18 -32.23 3.12
CA GLY A 214 -7.18 -33.01 2.40
C GLY A 214 -7.97 -33.88 3.34
N GLN A 215 -9.28 -33.69 3.37
CA GLN A 215 -10.26 -34.70 3.74
C GLN A 215 -11.42 -34.66 2.76
N GLU A 216 -11.65 -35.81 2.13
CA GLU A 216 -12.76 -36.05 1.21
C GLU A 216 -14.14 -35.82 1.89
N PRO A 217 -15.16 -35.37 1.14
CA PRO A 217 -16.49 -35.15 1.69
C PRO A 217 -17.27 -36.46 1.74
N GLY A 218 -17.42 -37.01 2.93
CA GLY A 218 -18.44 -38.01 3.25
C GLY A 218 -19.80 -37.33 3.35
N GLN A 219 -20.78 -37.86 2.61
CA GLN A 219 -22.19 -37.46 2.69
C GLN A 219 -22.74 -37.63 4.11
N ALA A 220 -23.27 -36.55 4.69
CA ALA A 220 -24.20 -36.61 5.81
C ALA A 220 -25.22 -35.49 5.74
N ALA A 221 -26.44 -35.89 6.07
CA ALA A 221 -27.71 -35.21 5.87
C ALA A 221 -27.86 -33.87 6.61
N ALA A 222 -28.75 -33.05 6.05
CA ALA A 222 -29.24 -31.80 6.58
C ALA A 222 -29.83 -31.91 7.99
N SER A 223 -29.32 -31.13 8.92
CA SER A 223 -30.09 -30.59 10.05
C SER A 223 -29.54 -29.20 10.34
N GLY A 224 -30.37 -28.18 10.08
CA GLY A 224 -30.04 -26.79 10.26
C GLY A 224 -29.77 -26.44 11.74
N GLN A 225 -28.68 -25.77 11.92
CA GLN A 225 -28.46 -24.72 12.92
C GLN A 225 -27.18 -24.00 12.50
N GLU A 226 -27.35 -22.81 11.88
CA GLU A 226 -26.27 -21.85 11.75
C GLU A 226 -25.82 -21.44 13.16
N PRO A 227 -24.52 -21.50 13.49
CA PRO A 227 -24.02 -20.82 14.67
C PRO A 227 -23.98 -19.33 14.34
N SER A 228 -24.98 -18.60 14.81
CA SER A 228 -24.93 -17.14 14.92
C SER A 228 -23.84 -16.78 15.92
N GLN A 229 -22.59 -16.66 15.44
CA GLN A 229 -21.58 -15.90 16.16
C GLN A 229 -21.93 -14.43 15.99
N GLU A 230 -22.54 -13.87 17.03
CA GLU A 230 -22.67 -12.42 17.14
C GLU A 230 -21.25 -11.79 17.03
N PRO A 231 -21.09 -10.66 16.32
CA PRO A 231 -19.82 -9.98 16.24
C PRO A 231 -19.34 -9.66 17.64
N GLY A 232 -18.13 -10.14 17.97
CA GLY A 232 -17.50 -9.88 19.26
C GLY A 232 -17.48 -8.38 19.50
N GLN A 233 -18.27 -7.94 20.49
CA GLN A 233 -18.30 -6.55 20.92
C GLN A 233 -16.92 -6.17 21.44
N ALA A 234 -16.12 -5.47 20.64
CA ALA A 234 -15.10 -4.58 21.17
C ALA A 234 -15.85 -3.45 21.90
N ALA A 235 -16.19 -3.72 23.16
CA ALA A 235 -17.01 -2.86 23.98
C ALA A 235 -16.31 -1.51 24.14
N GLY A 236 -16.83 -0.47 23.51
CA GLY A 236 -16.50 0.91 23.76
C GLY A 236 -16.14 1.81 22.58
N LEU A 237 -15.93 1.29 21.37
CA LEU A 237 -15.44 2.10 20.23
C LEU A 237 -16.51 2.47 19.19
N THR A 238 -17.79 2.08 19.33
CA THR A 238 -18.66 2.01 18.16
C THR A 238 -20.08 2.52 18.36
N GLN A 239 -20.31 3.72 18.86
CA GLN A 239 -21.64 4.30 18.68
C GLN A 239 -21.82 4.70 17.21
N GLY A 240 -22.55 3.87 16.45
CA GLY A 240 -23.00 4.16 15.08
C GLY A 240 -22.09 3.70 13.94
N LEU A 241 -20.97 3.00 14.19
CA LEU A 241 -20.12 2.39 13.16
C LEU A 241 -19.98 0.88 13.35
N THR A 242 -20.07 0.13 12.26
CA THR A 242 -19.84 -1.32 12.26
C THR A 242 -18.36 -1.63 12.14
N GLN A 243 -17.83 -2.50 13.00
CA GLN A 243 -16.48 -3.04 12.78
C GLN A 243 -16.51 -4.07 11.65
N VAL A 244 -15.55 -3.96 10.74
CA VAL A 244 -15.37 -4.86 9.58
C VAL A 244 -13.94 -5.38 9.55
N GLY A 245 -13.70 -6.44 8.76
CA GLY A 245 -12.39 -7.04 8.64
C GLY A 245 -11.48 -6.34 7.62
N GLU A 246 -10.18 -6.66 7.69
CA GLU A 246 -9.16 -6.04 6.83
C GLU A 246 -9.35 -6.40 5.34
N LEU A 247 -10.02 -7.52 4.99
CA LEU A 247 -10.35 -7.85 3.60
C LEU A 247 -11.24 -6.79 2.94
N ALA A 248 -12.14 -6.14 3.69
CA ALA A 248 -12.93 -5.05 3.17
C ALA A 248 -12.05 -3.83 2.81
N TRP A 249 -11.09 -3.50 3.67
CA TRP A 249 -10.11 -2.45 3.42
C TRP A 249 -9.24 -2.76 2.20
N GLU A 250 -8.71 -4.00 2.11
CA GLU A 250 -7.87 -4.43 0.99
C GLU A 250 -8.61 -4.35 -0.35
N ALA A 251 -9.87 -4.73 -0.41
CA ALA A 251 -10.65 -4.64 -1.65
C ALA A 251 -10.79 -3.20 -2.13
N LEU A 252 -11.10 -2.25 -1.24
CA LEU A 252 -11.26 -0.83 -1.59
C LEU A 252 -9.93 -0.17 -1.97
N ARG A 253 -8.79 -0.57 -1.35
CA ARG A 253 -7.48 -0.07 -1.79
C ARG A 253 -7.08 -0.60 -3.17
N ILE A 254 -7.41 -1.87 -3.49
CA ILE A 254 -7.15 -2.47 -4.81
C ILE A 254 -8.00 -1.77 -5.88
N GLU A 255 -9.28 -1.50 -5.59
CA GLU A 255 -10.14 -0.67 -6.43
C GLU A 255 -9.53 0.71 -6.70
N ALA A 256 -8.95 1.33 -5.69
CA ALA A 256 -8.29 2.63 -5.82
C ALA A 256 -6.92 2.57 -6.53
N GLY A 257 -6.42 1.40 -6.87
CA GLY A 257 -5.09 1.21 -7.43
C GLY A 257 -3.96 1.59 -6.46
N LEU A 258 -4.23 1.65 -5.15
CA LEU A 258 -3.24 2.04 -4.13
C LEU A 258 -2.27 0.89 -3.84
N PRO A 259 -0.97 1.04 -4.11
CA PRO A 259 0.02 0.02 -3.77
C PRO A 259 0.28 -0.04 -2.26
N ARG A 260 0.62 -1.22 -1.77
CA ARG A 260 1.02 -1.51 -0.40
C ARG A 260 2.43 -2.12 -0.41
N TRP A 261 3.30 -1.72 0.52
CA TRP A 261 4.68 -2.20 0.54
C TRP A 261 4.76 -3.74 0.61
N ALA A 262 3.99 -4.36 1.50
CA ALA A 262 3.99 -5.82 1.69
C ALA A 262 3.45 -6.62 0.49
N ARG A 263 2.92 -5.96 -0.54
CA ARG A 263 2.28 -6.60 -1.70
C ARG A 263 2.96 -6.23 -3.03
N GLU A 264 3.12 -4.95 -3.31
CA GLU A 264 3.58 -4.43 -4.59
C GLU A 264 5.09 -4.18 -4.65
N VAL A 265 5.81 -4.23 -3.50
CA VAL A 265 7.25 -3.95 -3.45
C VAL A 265 8.05 -5.24 -3.40
N ASP A 266 8.86 -5.46 -4.42
CA ASP A 266 9.93 -6.47 -4.42
C ASP A 266 11.31 -5.80 -4.26
N ALA A 267 12.38 -6.58 -4.19
CA ALA A 267 13.75 -6.10 -4.01
C ALA A 267 14.26 -5.12 -5.09
N ARG A 268 13.51 -4.91 -6.18
CA ARG A 268 13.89 -4.05 -7.31
C ARG A 268 12.88 -2.93 -7.56
N ALA A 269 11.80 -2.87 -6.80
CA ALA A 269 10.73 -1.91 -7.01
C ALA A 269 11.23 -0.48 -6.79
N ILE A 270 10.90 0.39 -7.74
CA ILE A 270 11.16 1.83 -7.65
C ILE A 270 9.84 2.59 -7.64
N PRO A 271 9.76 3.78 -7.02
CA PRO A 271 8.52 4.56 -6.91
C PRO A 271 7.83 4.84 -8.24
N ASN A 272 8.61 4.98 -9.31
CA ASN A 272 8.12 5.23 -10.66
C ASN A 272 7.23 4.10 -11.22
N GLU A 273 7.43 2.86 -10.76
CA GLU A 273 6.66 1.70 -11.22
C GLU A 273 5.27 1.62 -10.58
N LEU A 274 5.12 2.21 -9.37
CA LEU A 274 3.97 2.04 -8.49
C LEU A 274 3.08 3.28 -8.41
N ASP A 275 3.26 4.25 -9.28
CA ASP A 275 2.61 5.57 -9.24
C ASP A 275 2.85 6.35 -7.93
N TRP A 276 3.81 5.94 -7.11
CA TRP A 276 4.20 6.65 -5.89
C TRP A 276 4.96 7.95 -6.13
N LEU A 277 5.22 8.33 -7.40
CA LEU A 277 5.62 9.69 -7.71
C LEU A 277 4.55 10.72 -7.35
N ARG A 278 3.27 10.32 -7.32
CA ARG A 278 2.16 11.23 -7.00
C ARG A 278 2.21 11.69 -5.56
N THR A 279 2.44 10.78 -4.64
CA THR A 279 2.25 11.01 -3.21
C THR A 279 3.50 10.81 -2.38
N GLY A 280 4.39 9.93 -2.81
CA GLY A 280 5.54 9.46 -2.04
C GLY A 280 6.87 10.12 -2.39
N VAL A 281 6.96 10.93 -3.46
CA VAL A 281 8.21 11.56 -3.90
C VAL A 281 8.03 13.05 -4.10
N HIS A 282 8.94 13.83 -3.55
CA HIS A 282 9.05 15.26 -3.82
C HIS A 282 10.24 15.52 -4.75
N LEU A 283 9.96 15.77 -6.05
CA LEU A 283 10.99 15.87 -7.10
C LEU A 283 11.91 17.09 -6.96
N ASN A 284 11.45 18.14 -6.27
CA ASN A 284 12.16 19.43 -6.15
C ASN A 284 12.79 19.64 -4.76
N LYS A 285 12.93 18.58 -3.93
CA LYS A 285 13.58 18.69 -2.63
C LYS A 285 15.10 18.47 -2.73
N GLY A 286 15.81 18.73 -1.62
CA GLY A 286 17.24 18.43 -1.48
C GLY A 286 17.57 16.94 -1.60
N CYS A 287 18.85 16.59 -1.56
CA CYS A 287 19.34 15.23 -1.76
C CYS A 287 18.76 14.23 -0.75
N TYR A 288 18.45 13.03 -1.23
CA TYR A 288 18.06 11.87 -0.44
C TYR A 288 18.56 10.58 -1.14
N PRO A 289 18.69 9.46 -0.41
CA PRO A 289 19.14 8.21 -1.02
C PRO A 289 18.27 7.80 -2.21
N GLY A 290 18.90 7.38 -3.32
CA GLY A 290 18.21 6.90 -4.52
C GLY A 290 17.62 7.98 -5.45
N GLN A 291 17.73 9.27 -5.11
CA GLN A 291 17.17 10.38 -5.90
C GLN A 291 17.62 10.35 -7.36
N GLU A 292 18.88 10.00 -7.64
CA GLU A 292 19.42 9.99 -9.01
C GLU A 292 18.65 9.01 -9.91
N THR A 293 18.37 7.80 -9.42
CA THR A 293 17.60 6.80 -10.18
C THR A 293 16.19 7.27 -10.45
N ILE A 294 15.52 7.88 -9.47
CA ILE A 294 14.18 8.44 -9.64
C ILE A 294 14.18 9.52 -10.71
N ALA A 295 15.07 10.51 -10.57
CA ALA A 295 15.21 11.63 -11.52
C ALA A 295 15.59 11.13 -12.92
N ARG A 296 16.50 10.15 -13.01
CA ARG A 296 16.90 9.56 -14.30
C ARG A 296 15.70 8.87 -14.97
N THR A 297 14.89 8.12 -14.21
CA THR A 297 13.70 7.44 -14.74
C THR A 297 12.66 8.46 -15.22
N VAL A 298 12.43 9.55 -14.48
CA VAL A 298 11.55 10.65 -14.88
C VAL A 298 12.08 11.30 -16.16
N ASN A 299 13.38 11.60 -16.24
CA ASN A 299 13.99 12.25 -17.40
C ASN A 299 13.99 11.38 -18.67
N LEU A 300 14.14 10.06 -18.52
CA LEU A 300 14.01 9.10 -19.62
C LEU A 300 12.54 8.77 -19.93
N GLY A 301 11.65 9.07 -19.01
CA GLY A 301 10.21 8.94 -19.13
C GLY A 301 9.66 7.52 -19.03
N ARG A 302 10.44 6.52 -18.56
CA ARG A 302 9.98 5.12 -18.67
C ARG A 302 10.51 4.22 -17.55
N PRO A 303 9.68 3.87 -16.56
CA PRO A 303 10.02 2.79 -15.61
C PRO A 303 10.08 1.44 -16.34
N PRO A 304 10.86 0.47 -15.85
CA PRO A 304 11.01 -0.85 -16.51
C PRO A 304 9.76 -1.72 -16.41
N ARG A 305 8.99 -1.55 -15.34
CA ARG A 305 7.69 -2.18 -15.10
C ARG A 305 6.67 -1.11 -14.77
N ARG A 306 5.42 -1.49 -14.68
CA ARG A 306 4.32 -0.62 -14.28
C ARG A 306 3.25 -1.37 -13.53
N LEU A 307 2.70 -0.72 -12.53
CA LEU A 307 1.51 -1.18 -11.85
C LEU A 307 0.29 -0.97 -12.74
N VAL A 308 -0.56 -1.98 -12.82
CA VAL A 308 -1.87 -1.95 -13.47
C VAL A 308 -2.91 -2.51 -12.54
N GLN A 309 -4.12 -2.01 -12.66
CA GLN A 309 -5.29 -2.65 -12.11
C GLN A 309 -5.86 -3.60 -13.18
N LEU A 310 -6.31 -4.77 -12.75
CA LEU A 310 -6.90 -5.78 -13.61
C LEU A 310 -8.34 -6.02 -13.20
N GLN A 311 -9.24 -6.00 -14.20
CA GLN A 311 -10.58 -6.54 -14.09
C GLN A 311 -10.54 -7.96 -14.63
N LEU A 312 -10.78 -8.95 -13.78
CA LEU A 312 -10.81 -10.38 -14.13
C LEU A 312 -12.21 -10.75 -14.61
N ALA A 313 -12.29 -11.62 -15.62
CA ALA A 313 -13.57 -12.02 -16.20
C ALA A 313 -14.47 -12.80 -15.22
N GLY A 314 -13.88 -13.50 -14.25
CA GLY A 314 -14.61 -14.17 -13.17
C GLY A 314 -15.34 -15.46 -13.58
N TRP A 315 -15.07 -15.99 -14.76
CA TRP A 315 -15.78 -17.14 -15.33
C TRP A 315 -15.65 -18.42 -14.50
N GLN A 316 -14.50 -18.60 -13.85
CA GLN A 316 -14.22 -19.82 -13.08
C GLN A 316 -14.57 -19.65 -11.59
N GLY A 317 -15.02 -18.48 -11.15
CA GLY A 317 -15.39 -18.21 -9.76
C GLY A 317 -14.21 -18.24 -8.76
N GLN A 318 -12.99 -18.48 -9.24
CA GLN A 318 -11.76 -18.51 -8.46
C GLN A 318 -11.03 -17.17 -8.57
N LEU A 319 -10.27 -16.84 -7.54
CA LEU A 319 -9.30 -15.74 -7.58
C LEU A 319 -7.91 -16.30 -7.88
N PRO A 320 -7.09 -15.60 -8.68
CA PRO A 320 -5.69 -15.97 -8.82
C PRO A 320 -4.96 -15.83 -7.49
N GLU A 321 -3.93 -16.63 -7.30
CA GLU A 321 -3.04 -16.47 -6.16
C GLU A 321 -2.15 -15.24 -6.33
N VAL A 322 -1.75 -14.64 -5.20
CA VAL A 322 -0.69 -13.63 -5.19
C VAL A 322 0.61 -14.29 -5.67
N GLY A 323 1.27 -13.70 -6.67
CA GLY A 323 2.41 -14.32 -7.34
C GLY A 323 2.06 -15.04 -8.65
N ALA A 324 0.78 -15.24 -8.95
CA ALA A 324 0.33 -15.82 -10.23
C ALA A 324 0.89 -15.03 -11.42
N ARG A 325 1.27 -15.75 -12.47
CA ARG A 325 1.85 -15.13 -13.66
C ARG A 325 0.79 -14.47 -14.53
N VAL A 326 1.15 -13.35 -15.11
CA VAL A 326 0.36 -12.64 -16.11
C VAL A 326 1.01 -12.81 -17.47
N TYR A 327 0.21 -13.18 -18.47
CA TYR A 327 0.66 -13.49 -19.83
C TYR A 327 0.09 -12.51 -20.83
N LEU A 328 0.85 -12.29 -21.90
CA LEU A 328 0.33 -11.70 -23.12
C LEU A 328 -0.02 -12.86 -24.07
N PRO A 329 -1.31 -13.14 -24.31
CA PRO A 329 -1.72 -14.25 -25.18
C PRO A 329 -1.12 -14.15 -26.58
N ALA A 330 -0.84 -15.28 -27.21
CA ALA A 330 -0.32 -15.37 -28.56
C ALA A 330 -1.20 -16.33 -29.39
N GLY A 331 -2.06 -15.78 -30.24
CA GLY A 331 -3.07 -16.56 -30.97
C GLY A 331 -4.00 -17.28 -29.99
N ASP A 332 -4.20 -18.56 -30.23
CA ASP A 332 -5.05 -19.42 -29.39
C ASP A 332 -4.37 -19.92 -28.10
N ASN A 333 -3.12 -19.48 -27.84
CA ASN A 333 -2.40 -19.86 -26.63
C ASN A 333 -2.56 -18.81 -25.54
N PRO A 334 -3.42 -19.04 -24.52
CA PRO A 334 -3.61 -18.11 -23.42
C PRO A 334 -2.34 -17.91 -22.57
N ALA A 335 -1.47 -18.92 -22.48
CA ALA A 335 -0.22 -18.87 -21.74
C ALA A 335 0.95 -18.28 -22.54
N GLY A 336 0.73 -17.48 -23.57
CA GLY A 336 1.78 -16.86 -24.39
C GLY A 336 3.07 -16.49 -23.64
N LYS A 337 3.53 -15.26 -23.75
CA LYS A 337 4.73 -14.79 -23.02
C LYS A 337 4.34 -14.26 -21.64
N ALA A 338 4.97 -14.80 -20.59
CA ALA A 338 4.83 -14.22 -19.24
C ALA A 338 5.39 -12.79 -19.18
N VAL A 339 4.56 -11.84 -18.82
CA VAL A 339 4.87 -10.41 -18.88
C VAL A 339 4.72 -9.70 -17.54
N GLY A 340 4.17 -10.36 -16.53
CA GLY A 340 3.94 -9.75 -15.23
C GLY A 340 3.57 -10.78 -14.17
N THR A 341 3.22 -10.25 -12.99
CA THR A 341 2.86 -11.03 -11.80
C THR A 341 1.75 -10.31 -11.04
N ILE A 342 0.78 -11.07 -10.56
CA ILE A 342 -0.27 -10.59 -9.65
C ILE A 342 0.35 -10.26 -8.30
N THR A 343 0.03 -9.09 -7.76
CA THR A 343 0.55 -8.62 -6.47
C THR A 343 -0.52 -8.53 -5.39
N SER A 344 -1.75 -8.24 -5.79
CA SER A 344 -2.91 -8.19 -4.91
C SER A 344 -4.16 -8.64 -5.63
N VAL A 345 -5.08 -9.27 -4.90
CA VAL A 345 -6.37 -9.75 -5.44
C VAL A 345 -7.48 -9.47 -4.44
N ALA A 346 -8.68 -9.21 -4.95
CA ALA A 346 -9.89 -9.14 -4.13
C ALA A 346 -11.13 -9.51 -4.95
N ARG A 347 -12.13 -10.05 -4.26
CA ARG A 347 -13.50 -10.06 -4.75
C ARG A 347 -14.17 -8.77 -4.30
N HIS A 348 -14.45 -7.89 -5.24
CA HIS A 348 -15.05 -6.58 -4.96
C HIS A 348 -16.59 -6.66 -5.02
N TRP A 349 -17.26 -5.93 -4.13
CA TRP A 349 -18.71 -6.00 -3.98
C TRP A 349 -19.50 -5.46 -5.18
N GLU A 350 -18.93 -4.54 -5.99
CA GLU A 350 -19.52 -4.02 -7.23
C GLU A 350 -18.80 -4.49 -8.48
N LEU A 351 -17.46 -4.54 -8.45
CA LEU A 351 -16.62 -4.78 -9.63
C LEU A 351 -16.36 -6.28 -9.88
N GLY A 352 -16.76 -7.18 -8.99
CA GLY A 352 -16.43 -8.59 -9.09
C GLY A 352 -14.96 -8.85 -8.76
N ASN A 353 -14.28 -9.68 -9.54
CA ASN A 353 -12.89 -10.05 -9.27
C ASN A 353 -11.94 -8.98 -9.82
N ILE A 354 -11.15 -8.37 -8.94
CA ILE A 354 -10.14 -7.35 -9.27
C ILE A 354 -8.77 -7.74 -8.75
N ALA A 355 -7.72 -7.23 -9.39
CA ALA A 355 -6.35 -7.46 -8.95
C ALA A 355 -5.46 -6.24 -9.23
N LEU A 356 -4.30 -6.18 -8.54
CA LEU A 356 -3.16 -5.37 -8.96
C LEU A 356 -2.07 -6.29 -9.51
N ALA A 357 -1.37 -5.83 -10.53
CA ALA A 357 -0.28 -6.57 -11.13
C ALA A 357 0.88 -5.65 -11.54
N LEU A 358 2.11 -6.14 -11.38
CA LEU A 358 3.29 -5.54 -11.97
C LEU A 358 3.57 -6.18 -13.32
N VAL A 359 3.41 -5.42 -14.39
CA VAL A 359 3.65 -5.87 -15.76
C VAL A 359 4.85 -5.17 -16.39
N ARG A 360 5.51 -5.82 -17.34
CA ARG A 360 6.60 -5.22 -18.11
C ARG A 360 6.10 -4.01 -18.89
N ARG A 361 6.92 -2.96 -18.96
CA ARG A 361 6.62 -1.73 -19.72
C ARG A 361 6.16 -1.98 -21.17
N GLY A 362 6.73 -2.99 -21.84
CA GLY A 362 6.44 -3.27 -23.24
C GLY A 362 5.06 -3.90 -23.51
N VAL A 363 4.27 -4.19 -22.48
CA VAL A 363 2.89 -4.68 -22.64
C VAL A 363 2.03 -3.54 -23.17
N PRO A 364 1.34 -3.71 -24.32
CA PRO A 364 0.46 -2.65 -24.85
C PRO A 364 -0.65 -2.31 -23.85
N ALA A 365 -1.02 -1.04 -23.77
CA ALA A 365 -2.03 -0.54 -22.84
C ALA A 365 -3.41 -1.18 -23.03
N GLN A 366 -3.75 -1.52 -24.27
CA GLN A 366 -5.04 -2.08 -24.68
C GLN A 366 -5.02 -3.60 -24.80
N ALA A 367 -3.89 -4.25 -24.47
CA ALA A 367 -3.80 -5.70 -24.59
C ALA A 367 -4.67 -6.38 -23.53
N GLU A 368 -5.48 -7.33 -23.96
CA GLU A 368 -6.07 -8.31 -23.07
C GLU A 368 -4.96 -9.21 -22.50
N LEU A 369 -5.06 -9.58 -21.26
CA LEU A 369 -4.08 -10.40 -20.55
C LEU A 369 -4.72 -11.71 -20.12
N ALA A 370 -3.90 -12.74 -19.93
CA ALA A 370 -4.30 -13.98 -19.30
C ALA A 370 -3.57 -14.11 -17.95
N VAL A 371 -4.30 -14.49 -16.92
CA VAL A 371 -3.79 -14.70 -15.57
C VAL A 371 -3.84 -16.16 -15.23
N ASP A 372 -2.75 -16.68 -14.69
CA ASP A 372 -2.64 -18.08 -14.26
C ASP A 372 -3.59 -18.37 -13.10
N LEU A 373 -4.32 -19.47 -13.19
CA LEU A 373 -5.15 -20.03 -12.14
C LEU A 373 -4.73 -21.47 -11.91
N GLU A 374 -5.14 -22.08 -10.79
CA GLU A 374 -4.86 -23.48 -10.49
C GLU A 374 -5.35 -24.43 -11.60
N ALA A 375 -6.50 -24.15 -12.20
CA ALA A 375 -7.13 -24.98 -13.22
C ALA A 375 -7.18 -24.33 -14.62
N GLY A 376 -6.22 -23.47 -14.98
CA GLY A 376 -6.19 -22.86 -16.31
C GLY A 376 -5.86 -21.38 -16.29
N TYR A 377 -6.54 -20.59 -17.09
CA TYR A 377 -6.26 -19.15 -17.25
C TYR A 377 -7.56 -18.34 -17.17
N GLU A 378 -7.46 -17.16 -16.58
CA GLU A 378 -8.51 -16.16 -16.52
C GLU A 378 -8.15 -14.98 -17.41
N SER A 379 -9.10 -14.54 -18.23
CA SER A 379 -8.96 -13.33 -19.05
C SER A 379 -9.03 -12.08 -18.16
N ALA A 380 -8.21 -11.10 -18.47
CA ALA A 380 -8.16 -9.86 -17.71
C ALA A 380 -7.98 -8.64 -18.62
N SER A 381 -8.80 -7.61 -18.41
CA SER A 381 -8.59 -6.28 -18.97
C SER A 381 -7.80 -5.44 -17.99
N GLN A 382 -6.96 -4.53 -18.53
CA GLN A 382 -6.12 -3.66 -17.71
C GLN A 382 -6.64 -2.22 -17.68
N GLU A 383 -6.64 -1.64 -16.48
CA GLU A 383 -6.77 -0.21 -16.27
C GLU A 383 -5.42 0.38 -15.87
N LEU A 384 -5.04 1.48 -16.54
CA LEU A 384 -3.73 2.05 -16.37
C LEU A 384 -3.64 2.89 -15.10
N LEU A 385 -2.58 2.67 -14.32
CA LEU A 385 -2.13 3.55 -13.24
C LEU A 385 -0.86 4.29 -13.68
N VAL A 386 0.06 3.55 -14.32
CA VAL A 386 1.30 4.09 -14.90
C VAL A 386 1.26 3.83 -16.40
N ASP A 387 1.24 4.89 -17.21
CA ASP A 387 1.11 4.80 -18.66
C ASP A 387 2.40 4.25 -19.29
N PRO A 388 2.32 3.19 -20.13
CA PRO A 388 3.48 2.64 -20.83
C PRO A 388 4.03 3.58 -21.93
N ALA A 389 3.24 4.51 -22.46
CA ALA A 389 3.72 5.57 -23.34
C ALA A 389 4.65 6.56 -22.62
N GLY A 390 4.51 6.65 -21.35
CA GLY A 390 5.42 6.90 -20.30
C GLY A 390 6.21 8.18 -20.32
N LYS A 391 5.53 9.30 -20.22
CA LYS A 391 6.18 10.51 -19.68
C LYS A 391 5.43 10.89 -18.41
N ALA A 392 6.15 10.99 -17.28
CA ALA A 392 5.59 11.69 -16.14
C ALA A 392 5.32 13.14 -16.55
N GLU A 393 4.35 13.78 -15.92
CA GLU A 393 4.07 15.20 -16.13
C GLU A 393 5.34 16.06 -15.96
N ALA A 394 6.21 15.69 -15.01
CA ALA A 394 7.51 16.33 -14.78
C ALA A 394 8.61 15.93 -15.78
N SER A 395 8.35 15.03 -16.74
CA SER A 395 9.38 14.61 -17.71
C SER A 395 9.65 15.71 -18.73
N PRO A 396 10.93 15.95 -19.09
CA PRO A 396 11.26 16.96 -20.09
C PRO A 396 10.62 16.65 -21.46
N SER A 397 10.17 17.69 -22.16
CA SER A 397 9.58 17.58 -23.50
C SER A 397 10.52 16.94 -24.53
N GLN A 398 11.84 17.16 -24.37
CA GLN A 398 12.89 16.55 -25.17
C GLN A 398 13.89 15.78 -24.29
N ARG A 399 14.39 14.64 -24.77
CA ARG A 399 15.42 13.89 -24.04
C ARG A 399 16.66 14.74 -23.82
N PRO A 400 17.18 14.86 -22.60
CA PRO A 400 18.44 15.55 -22.34
C PRO A 400 19.56 14.94 -23.20
N GLY A 401 20.36 15.78 -23.82
CA GLY A 401 21.50 15.37 -24.66
C GLY A 401 21.19 14.98 -26.11
N LEU A 402 19.96 15.05 -26.58
CA LEU A 402 19.61 14.78 -27.98
C LEU A 402 20.34 15.74 -28.96
N GLY A 403 20.66 16.97 -28.53
CA GLY A 403 21.45 17.93 -29.28
C GLY A 403 22.96 17.65 -29.34
N LEU A 404 23.50 16.89 -28.37
CA LEU A 404 24.95 16.62 -28.29
C LEU A 404 25.43 15.57 -29.32
N LYS A 405 24.53 14.73 -29.85
CA LYS A 405 24.88 13.77 -30.92
C LYS A 405 25.16 14.39 -32.28
N ARG A 406 24.80 15.66 -32.47
CA ARG A 406 25.05 16.38 -33.74
C ARG A 406 26.43 17.04 -33.85
N LEU A 407 27.26 16.96 -32.79
CA LEU A 407 28.59 17.57 -32.75
C LEU A 407 29.73 16.55 -32.88
N ARG A 408 29.53 15.40 -33.53
CA ARG A 408 30.67 14.61 -33.99
C ARG A 408 31.26 15.30 -35.23
N PRO A 409 32.50 15.80 -35.21
CA PRO A 409 33.15 16.27 -36.41
C PRO A 409 33.27 15.09 -37.36
N GLU A 410 32.84 15.32 -38.62
CA GLU A 410 33.22 14.45 -39.73
C GLU A 410 34.74 14.50 -39.81
N HIS A 411 35.41 13.44 -39.46
CA HIS A 411 36.82 13.27 -39.79
C HIS A 411 36.86 12.97 -41.29
N GLY A 412 37.31 13.98 -42.08
CA GLY A 412 37.78 13.84 -43.42
C GLY A 412 39.11 13.07 -43.47
#